data_8829de9b6a2e92141a7c725be03f6235
#
_entry.id   8829de9b6a2e92141a7c725be03f6235
#
_cell.length_a   1.000
_cell.length_b   1.000
_cell.length_c   1.000
_cell.angle_alpha   90.00
_cell.angle_beta   90.00
_cell.angle_gamma   90.00
#
_symmetry.space_group_name_H-M   'P 1'
#
loop_
_entity.id
_entity.type
_entity.pdbx_description
1 polymer ?
#
loop_
_entity_poly.entity_id
_entity_poly.type
_entity_poly.pdbx_seq_one_letter_code
_entity_poly.pdbx_strand_id
1 'polypeptide(L)'
;MDLEFSQTDLAFRDEVRAWLREHVPAEPLPSLETAEGFAAHREWEQQLHSAGLSVVSWPEEFGGRGASLLQWVIFEEEYYAAGAPGRVSQNGIFLLAPTLFEHGTDQQKQRYLPRMASGEDIWAQAWSEPEAGSDLAGIRSTARRVDGGWLLSGNKTWSSRAAFADIAFGLFRSDPEAPRHKGLTYFLFPLDAPGVTVRPIQRIDGKPAFAELFLDEVFVPDADVLGGVGDGWRVAMSTASNERGLTLRSPGRFLATARKLTELSGGLDDDRVVDAWVSAQAYRLATFETVTKVLDGAGLGAEASLNKIFWSELDTSMHETAWDLLGPEAETSSWVEGYLFSLAGPIYAGTNEIQRNIAAERVLGLPRGSR
;
A
#
# COMPACT_ATOMS: atom_id res chain seq x y z
N MET A 1 7.51 22.15 14.47
CA MET A 1 6.34 21.24 14.39
C MET A 1 5.27 21.81 15.30
N ASP A 2 4.16 22.20 14.74
CA ASP A 2 2.97 22.60 15.50
C ASP A 2 2.07 21.34 15.65
N LEU A 3 1.69 21.03 16.88
CA LEU A 3 0.79 19.91 17.21
C LEU A 3 -0.61 20.38 17.56
N GLU A 4 -0.86 21.68 17.46
CA GLU A 4 -2.20 22.25 17.66
C GLU A 4 -2.99 22.17 16.35
N PHE A 5 -4.14 21.51 16.40
CA PHE A 5 -5.05 21.46 15.26
C PHE A 5 -5.86 22.74 15.14
N SER A 6 -6.03 23.24 13.94
CA SER A 6 -6.95 24.34 13.67
C SER A 6 -8.39 23.95 14.01
N GLN A 7 -9.28 24.95 14.13
CA GLN A 7 -10.72 24.69 14.32
C GLN A 7 -11.31 23.87 13.15
N THR A 8 -10.81 24.08 11.93
CA THR A 8 -11.22 23.31 10.76
C THR A 8 -10.79 21.84 10.87
N ASP A 9 -9.57 21.57 11.33
CA ASP A 9 -9.08 20.20 11.52
C ASP A 9 -9.82 19.48 12.64
N LEU A 10 -10.13 20.20 13.73
CA LEU A 10 -10.93 19.66 14.83
C LEU A 10 -12.36 19.33 14.38
N ALA A 11 -13.00 20.21 13.61
CA ALA A 11 -14.33 19.96 13.04
C ALA A 11 -14.33 18.76 12.10
N PHE A 12 -13.33 18.65 11.22
CA PHE A 12 -13.16 17.51 10.34
C PHE A 12 -12.97 16.21 11.14
N ARG A 13 -12.13 16.22 12.17
CA ARG A 13 -11.94 15.07 13.06
C ARG A 13 -13.23 14.62 13.72
N ASP A 14 -14.02 15.56 14.25
CA ASP A 14 -15.27 15.26 14.93
C ASP A 14 -16.32 14.71 13.97
N GLU A 15 -16.40 15.22 12.73
CA GLU A 15 -17.23 14.68 11.65
C GLU A 15 -16.87 13.22 11.35
N VAL A 16 -15.58 12.95 11.06
CA VAL A 16 -15.08 11.60 10.75
C VAL A 16 -15.37 10.63 11.91
N ARG A 17 -15.08 11.04 13.12
CA ARG A 17 -15.33 10.24 14.33
C ARG A 17 -16.80 9.92 14.52
N ALA A 18 -17.69 10.89 14.30
CA ALA A 18 -19.13 10.68 14.40
C ALA A 18 -19.62 9.67 13.37
N TRP A 19 -19.18 9.82 12.10
CA TRP A 19 -19.54 8.90 11.04
C TRP A 19 -19.05 7.48 11.30
N LEU A 20 -17.77 7.32 11.68
CA LEU A 20 -17.19 6.00 11.98
C LEU A 20 -17.91 5.30 13.14
N ARG A 21 -18.27 6.04 14.20
CA ARG A 21 -19.01 5.49 15.34
C ARG A 21 -20.37 4.92 14.94
N GLU A 22 -21.01 5.53 13.95
CA GLU A 22 -22.34 5.12 13.47
C GLU A 22 -22.27 3.95 12.48
N HIS A 23 -21.19 3.87 11.66
CA HIS A 23 -21.16 2.99 10.50
C HIS A 23 -20.19 1.81 10.62
N VAL A 24 -19.18 1.87 11.50
CA VAL A 24 -18.26 0.73 11.69
C VAL A 24 -19.05 -0.47 12.20
N PRO A 25 -18.96 -1.63 11.52
CA PRO A 25 -19.66 -2.83 11.92
C PRO A 25 -19.33 -3.23 13.37
N ALA A 26 -20.35 -3.60 14.16
CA ALA A 26 -20.14 -4.06 15.53
C ALA A 26 -19.32 -5.36 15.60
N GLU A 27 -19.51 -6.24 14.61
CA GLU A 27 -18.72 -7.46 14.45
C GLU A 27 -17.69 -7.26 13.34
N PRO A 28 -16.45 -7.74 13.53
CA PRO A 28 -15.43 -7.67 12.50
C PRO A 28 -15.88 -8.37 11.22
N LEU A 29 -15.59 -7.76 10.06
CA LEU A 29 -15.83 -8.42 8.77
C LEU A 29 -14.94 -9.68 8.62
N PRO A 30 -15.37 -10.66 7.81
CA PRO A 30 -14.52 -11.81 7.46
C PRO A 30 -13.17 -11.35 6.89
N SER A 31 -12.16 -12.23 6.95
CA SER A 31 -10.82 -11.88 6.45
C SER A 31 -10.87 -11.40 5.00
N LEU A 32 -10.28 -10.24 4.75
CA LEU A 32 -10.17 -9.65 3.40
C LEU A 32 -9.30 -10.48 2.42
N GLU A 33 -8.68 -11.55 2.91
CA GLU A 33 -7.92 -12.52 2.11
C GLU A 33 -8.78 -13.71 1.64
N THR A 34 -10.10 -13.63 1.79
CA THR A 34 -11.07 -14.59 1.25
C THR A 34 -12.01 -13.89 0.28
N ALA A 35 -12.64 -14.61 -0.64
CA ALA A 35 -13.57 -14.02 -1.62
C ALA A 35 -14.77 -13.33 -0.94
N GLU A 36 -15.35 -13.96 0.08
CA GLU A 36 -16.46 -13.39 0.87
C GLU A 36 -16.02 -12.12 1.61
N GLY A 37 -14.90 -12.21 2.36
CA GLY A 37 -14.41 -11.07 3.10
C GLY A 37 -13.96 -9.93 2.19
N PHE A 38 -13.31 -10.23 1.06
CA PHE A 38 -12.95 -9.21 0.07
C PHE A 38 -14.16 -8.45 -0.45
N ALA A 39 -15.25 -9.16 -0.78
CA ALA A 39 -16.51 -8.55 -1.21
C ALA A 39 -17.10 -7.65 -0.11
N ALA A 40 -17.15 -8.12 1.14
CA ALA A 40 -17.66 -7.33 2.27
C ALA A 40 -16.83 -6.06 2.53
N HIS A 41 -15.50 -6.16 2.44
CA HIS A 41 -14.60 -5.00 2.56
C HIS A 41 -14.72 -4.03 1.38
N ARG A 42 -15.00 -4.53 0.17
CA ARG A 42 -15.30 -3.70 -1.00
C ARG A 42 -16.61 -2.90 -0.81
N GLU A 43 -17.65 -3.54 -0.30
CA GLU A 43 -18.90 -2.85 0.06
C GLU A 43 -18.68 -1.77 1.12
N TRP A 44 -17.85 -2.05 2.12
CA TRP A 44 -17.45 -1.04 3.11
C TRP A 44 -16.76 0.16 2.45
N GLU A 45 -15.86 -0.05 1.50
CA GLU A 45 -15.20 1.05 0.77
C GLU A 45 -16.18 1.86 -0.08
N GLN A 46 -17.21 1.24 -0.64
CA GLN A 46 -18.29 1.93 -1.34
C GLN A 46 -19.13 2.81 -0.40
N GLN A 47 -19.35 2.37 0.85
CA GLN A 47 -19.97 3.19 1.89
C GLN A 47 -19.09 4.39 2.26
N LEU A 48 -17.78 4.19 2.43
CA LEU A 48 -16.82 5.29 2.63
C LEU A 48 -16.87 6.29 1.47
N HIS A 49 -16.91 5.80 0.23
CA HIS A 49 -17.00 6.67 -0.95
C HIS A 49 -18.29 7.49 -0.93
N SER A 50 -19.42 6.86 -0.66
CA SER A 50 -20.73 7.53 -0.58
C SER A 50 -20.77 8.64 0.48
N ALA A 51 -19.94 8.52 1.52
CA ALA A 51 -19.74 9.54 2.56
C ALA A 51 -18.63 10.56 2.23
N GLY A 52 -17.95 10.43 1.07
CA GLY A 52 -16.79 11.25 0.71
C GLY A 52 -15.54 10.96 1.55
N LEU A 53 -15.44 9.75 2.13
CA LEU A 53 -14.36 9.38 3.05
C LEU A 53 -13.38 8.34 2.48
N SER A 54 -13.59 7.84 1.26
CA SER A 54 -12.71 6.84 0.66
C SER A 54 -11.31 7.38 0.33
N VAL A 55 -11.23 8.61 -0.18
CA VAL A 55 -10.00 9.26 -0.68
C VAL A 55 -10.00 10.75 -0.31
N VAL A 56 -10.09 11.06 0.97
CA VAL A 56 -10.34 12.43 1.51
C VAL A 56 -9.41 13.50 0.95
N SER A 57 -8.13 13.17 0.69
CA SER A 57 -7.12 14.13 0.21
C SER A 57 -7.07 14.31 -1.31
N TRP A 58 -7.85 13.53 -2.08
CA TRP A 58 -7.87 13.70 -3.53
C TRP A 58 -8.69 14.93 -3.95
N PRO A 59 -8.46 15.48 -5.16
CA PRO A 59 -9.32 16.49 -5.74
C PRO A 59 -10.78 16.02 -5.82
N GLU A 60 -11.72 16.93 -5.65
CA GLU A 60 -13.17 16.64 -5.66
C GLU A 60 -13.62 16.03 -7.00
N GLU A 61 -13.03 16.47 -8.11
CA GLU A 61 -13.33 15.94 -9.46
C GLU A 61 -13.04 14.45 -9.61
N PHE A 62 -12.23 13.85 -8.72
CA PHE A 62 -11.89 12.42 -8.70
C PHE A 62 -12.48 11.68 -7.50
N GLY A 63 -13.45 12.27 -6.80
CA GLY A 63 -14.15 11.63 -5.69
C GLY A 63 -13.56 11.90 -4.31
N GLY A 64 -12.57 12.79 -4.19
CA GLY A 64 -12.04 13.26 -2.93
C GLY A 64 -12.80 14.44 -2.34
N ARG A 65 -12.22 15.03 -1.28
CA ARG A 65 -12.74 16.24 -0.61
C ARG A 65 -11.76 17.41 -0.67
N GLY A 66 -10.63 17.25 -1.34
CA GLY A 66 -9.55 18.25 -1.33
C GLY A 66 -8.96 18.48 0.08
N ALA A 67 -9.12 17.51 0.98
CA ALA A 67 -8.61 17.61 2.34
C ALA A 67 -7.10 17.73 2.36
N SER A 68 -6.54 18.47 3.32
CA SER A 68 -5.11 18.60 3.48
C SER A 68 -4.45 17.26 3.86
N LEU A 69 -3.14 17.16 3.66
CA LEU A 69 -2.38 15.98 4.10
C LEU A 69 -2.48 15.78 5.63
N LEU A 70 -2.60 16.86 6.39
CA LEU A 70 -2.84 16.79 7.85
C LEU A 70 -4.20 16.18 8.15
N GLN A 71 -5.25 16.61 7.45
CA GLN A 71 -6.60 16.03 7.61
C GLN A 71 -6.64 14.57 7.19
N TRP A 72 -5.86 14.19 6.16
CA TRP A 72 -5.71 12.76 5.83
C TRP A 72 -5.10 11.97 6.99
N VAL A 73 -4.06 12.47 7.68
CA VAL A 73 -3.48 11.78 8.85
C VAL A 73 -4.52 11.68 9.98
N ILE A 74 -5.29 12.75 10.22
CA ILE A 74 -6.39 12.77 11.20
C ILE A 74 -7.43 11.69 10.85
N PHE A 75 -7.85 11.61 9.58
CA PHE A 75 -8.78 10.58 9.11
C PHE A 75 -8.25 9.18 9.41
N GLU A 76 -7.02 8.88 9.06
CA GLU A 76 -6.40 7.58 9.30
C GLU A 76 -6.30 7.24 10.80
N GLU A 77 -5.94 8.21 11.66
CA GLU A 77 -5.92 7.99 13.11
C GLU A 77 -7.31 7.64 13.65
N GLU A 78 -8.34 8.36 13.25
CA GLU A 78 -9.72 8.07 13.67
C GLU A 78 -10.23 6.74 13.08
N TYR A 79 -9.87 6.43 11.82
CA TYR A 79 -10.22 5.19 11.14
C TYR A 79 -9.74 3.95 11.89
N TYR A 80 -8.45 3.91 12.21
CA TYR A 80 -7.87 2.79 12.95
C TYR A 80 -8.29 2.78 14.42
N ALA A 81 -8.47 3.94 15.06
CA ALA A 81 -8.95 4.03 16.43
C ALA A 81 -10.38 3.51 16.59
N ALA A 82 -11.22 3.65 15.57
CA ALA A 82 -12.58 3.11 15.53
C ALA A 82 -12.61 1.60 15.24
N GLY A 83 -11.49 0.96 14.93
CA GLY A 83 -11.45 -0.45 14.50
C GLY A 83 -12.12 -0.69 13.14
N ALA A 84 -12.13 0.30 12.27
CA ALA A 84 -12.76 0.21 10.96
C ALA A 84 -12.15 -0.91 10.08
N PRO A 85 -12.95 -1.51 9.17
CA PRO A 85 -12.52 -2.63 8.33
C PRO A 85 -11.28 -2.32 7.48
N GLY A 86 -10.46 -3.34 7.19
CA GLY A 86 -9.29 -3.20 6.32
C GLY A 86 -9.67 -2.73 4.90
N ARG A 87 -8.75 -2.02 4.22
CA ARG A 87 -8.96 -1.48 2.89
C ARG A 87 -8.46 -2.45 1.81
N VAL A 88 -9.34 -2.88 0.88
CA VAL A 88 -8.96 -3.73 -0.27
C VAL A 88 -8.39 -2.91 -1.43
N SER A 89 -8.70 -1.63 -1.51
CA SER A 89 -8.27 -0.71 -2.56
C SER A 89 -6.84 -0.15 -2.40
N GLN A 90 -6.10 -0.53 -1.37
CA GLN A 90 -4.80 0.06 -0.99
C GLN A 90 -3.81 0.19 -2.16
N ASN A 91 -3.67 -0.84 -3.00
CA ASN A 91 -2.75 -0.79 -4.14
C ASN A 91 -3.16 0.27 -5.16
N GLY A 92 -4.46 0.45 -5.38
CA GLY A 92 -5.00 1.51 -6.22
C GLY A 92 -4.78 2.89 -5.60
N ILE A 93 -5.43 3.14 -4.46
CA ILE A 93 -5.53 4.49 -3.89
C ILE A 93 -4.21 5.04 -3.33
N PHE A 94 -3.31 4.18 -2.83
CA PHE A 94 -2.07 4.63 -2.18
C PHE A 94 -0.83 4.46 -3.06
N LEU A 95 -0.82 3.55 -4.04
CA LEU A 95 0.34 3.29 -4.89
C LEU A 95 0.13 3.84 -6.31
N LEU A 96 -0.94 3.39 -6.98
CA LEU A 96 -1.16 3.73 -8.38
C LEU A 96 -1.71 5.15 -8.55
N ALA A 97 -2.66 5.59 -7.73
CA ALA A 97 -3.29 6.89 -7.91
C ALA A 97 -2.30 8.06 -7.83
N PRO A 98 -1.38 8.15 -6.84
CA PRO A 98 -0.35 9.18 -6.85
C PRO A 98 0.50 9.15 -8.13
N THR A 99 0.78 7.95 -8.64
CA THR A 99 1.52 7.76 -9.91
C THR A 99 0.70 8.22 -11.11
N LEU A 100 -0.63 7.98 -11.12
CA LEU A 100 -1.53 8.50 -12.15
C LEU A 100 -1.64 10.02 -12.09
N PHE A 101 -1.70 10.63 -10.91
CA PHE A 101 -1.69 12.08 -10.78
C PHE A 101 -0.43 12.70 -11.37
N GLU A 102 0.74 12.07 -11.19
CA GLU A 102 2.03 12.58 -11.68
C GLU A 102 2.28 12.27 -13.16
N HIS A 103 1.97 11.06 -13.62
CA HIS A 103 2.39 10.54 -14.93
C HIS A 103 1.25 10.20 -15.88
N GLY A 104 0.01 10.15 -15.40
CA GLY A 104 -1.16 9.82 -16.21
C GLY A 104 -1.59 10.97 -17.10
N THR A 105 -2.11 10.65 -18.28
CA THR A 105 -2.83 11.60 -19.12
C THR A 105 -4.16 11.99 -18.45
N ASP A 106 -4.72 13.14 -18.82
CA ASP A 106 -6.03 13.56 -18.29
C ASP A 106 -7.12 12.50 -18.60
N GLN A 107 -7.03 11.86 -19.76
CA GLN A 107 -7.96 10.80 -20.15
C GLN A 107 -7.83 9.55 -19.23
N GLN A 108 -6.61 9.17 -18.86
CA GLN A 108 -6.38 8.09 -17.89
C GLN A 108 -6.88 8.46 -16.50
N LYS A 109 -6.62 9.69 -16.03
CA LYS A 109 -7.11 10.18 -14.74
C LYS A 109 -8.63 10.13 -14.68
N GLN A 110 -9.32 10.69 -15.69
CA GLN A 110 -10.79 10.69 -15.77
C GLN A 110 -11.38 9.27 -15.85
N ARG A 111 -10.70 8.34 -16.51
CA ARG A 111 -11.16 6.97 -16.65
C ARG A 111 -11.01 6.16 -15.37
N TYR A 112 -9.87 6.28 -14.69
CA TYR A 112 -9.49 5.34 -13.64
C TYR A 112 -9.70 5.86 -12.22
N LEU A 113 -9.42 7.14 -11.95
CA LEU A 113 -9.46 7.65 -10.58
C LEU A 113 -10.85 7.61 -9.93
N PRO A 114 -11.95 8.02 -10.60
CA PRO A 114 -13.28 7.94 -9.99
C PRO A 114 -13.71 6.51 -9.66
N ARG A 115 -13.42 5.54 -10.54
CA ARG A 115 -13.73 4.13 -10.33
C ARG A 115 -12.90 3.49 -9.23
N MET A 116 -11.66 3.95 -9.08
CA MET A 116 -10.78 3.55 -7.98
C MET A 116 -11.28 4.14 -6.64
N ALA A 117 -11.69 5.40 -6.62
CA ALA A 117 -12.22 6.07 -5.44
C ALA A 117 -13.54 5.44 -4.95
N SER A 118 -14.39 4.99 -5.88
CA SER A 118 -15.68 4.34 -5.58
C SER A 118 -15.56 2.86 -5.19
N GLY A 119 -14.38 2.23 -5.37
CA GLY A 119 -14.22 0.78 -5.17
C GLY A 119 -14.84 -0.06 -6.30
N GLU A 120 -15.22 0.56 -7.44
CA GLU A 120 -15.64 -0.17 -8.64
C GLU A 120 -14.49 -0.95 -9.28
N ASP A 121 -13.28 -0.39 -9.26
CA ASP A 121 -12.08 -1.04 -9.74
C ASP A 121 -11.08 -1.21 -8.60
N ILE A 122 -10.79 -2.46 -8.25
CA ILE A 122 -9.74 -2.80 -7.29
C ILE A 122 -8.48 -3.23 -8.05
N TRP A 123 -7.33 -2.73 -7.63
CA TRP A 123 -6.07 -2.83 -8.35
C TRP A 123 -5.06 -3.76 -7.69
N ALA A 124 -4.38 -4.55 -8.50
CA ALA A 124 -3.25 -5.38 -8.09
C ALA A 124 -1.93 -4.89 -8.70
N GLN A 125 -0.83 -5.10 -7.97
CA GLN A 125 0.51 -4.79 -8.44
C GLN A 125 1.14 -6.03 -9.08
N ALA A 126 1.58 -5.91 -10.35
CA ALA A 126 2.17 -6.97 -11.15
C ALA A 126 3.64 -6.65 -11.49
N TRP A 127 4.51 -6.64 -10.48
CA TRP A 127 5.92 -6.23 -10.64
C TRP A 127 6.89 -7.39 -10.54
N SER A 128 6.96 -8.02 -9.37
CA SER A 128 7.92 -9.09 -9.09
C SER A 128 7.73 -10.29 -10.02
N GLU A 129 8.84 -10.94 -10.32
CA GLU A 129 8.89 -12.20 -11.05
C GLU A 129 9.62 -13.25 -10.20
N PRO A 130 9.48 -14.56 -10.48
CA PRO A 130 10.18 -15.60 -9.73
C PRO A 130 11.69 -15.34 -9.56
N GLU A 131 12.34 -14.76 -10.59
CA GLU A 131 13.77 -14.45 -10.61
C GLU A 131 14.10 -12.98 -10.29
N ALA A 132 13.10 -12.10 -10.11
CA ALA A 132 13.30 -10.66 -9.96
C ALA A 132 12.36 -10.03 -8.93
N GLY A 133 12.80 -9.97 -7.68
CA GLY A 133 12.16 -9.25 -6.57
C GLY A 133 12.93 -7.96 -6.25
N SER A 134 13.93 -8.04 -5.37
CA SER A 134 14.77 -6.88 -5.00
C SER A 134 15.53 -6.30 -6.20
N ASP A 135 15.91 -7.12 -7.18
CA ASP A 135 16.48 -6.69 -8.46
C ASP A 135 15.38 -6.50 -9.52
N LEU A 136 14.45 -5.57 -9.27
CA LEU A 136 13.31 -5.31 -10.15
C LEU A 136 13.72 -4.98 -11.59
N ALA A 137 14.88 -4.35 -11.80
CA ALA A 137 15.38 -4.06 -13.15
C ALA A 137 15.76 -5.33 -13.95
N GLY A 138 15.83 -6.48 -13.28
CA GLY A 138 16.11 -7.79 -13.87
C GLY A 138 14.90 -8.53 -14.44
N ILE A 139 13.70 -7.93 -14.42
CA ILE A 139 12.47 -8.55 -14.94
C ILE A 139 12.63 -8.97 -16.42
N ARG A 140 11.98 -10.08 -16.76
CA ARG A 140 12.04 -10.72 -18.08
C ARG A 140 10.71 -10.76 -18.81
N SER A 141 9.57 -10.53 -18.13
CA SER A 141 8.27 -10.40 -18.81
C SER A 141 8.34 -9.31 -19.86
N THR A 142 7.83 -9.59 -21.05
CA THR A 142 8.00 -8.77 -22.26
C THR A 142 6.72 -8.04 -22.64
N ALA A 143 6.87 -6.90 -23.30
CA ALA A 143 5.84 -6.20 -24.02
C ALA A 143 6.25 -6.05 -25.47
N ARG A 144 5.60 -6.75 -26.40
CA ARG A 144 5.88 -6.72 -27.82
C ARG A 144 4.93 -5.77 -28.53
N ARG A 145 5.47 -4.83 -29.29
CA ARG A 145 4.67 -3.86 -30.05
C ARG A 145 3.86 -4.55 -31.15
N VAL A 146 2.58 -4.19 -31.26
CA VAL A 146 1.66 -4.60 -32.34
C VAL A 146 0.84 -3.40 -32.80
N ASP A 147 0.00 -3.59 -33.82
CA ASP A 147 -0.89 -2.52 -34.28
C ASP A 147 -1.88 -2.09 -33.19
N GLY A 148 -1.91 -0.81 -32.88
CA GLY A 148 -2.79 -0.20 -31.85
C GLY A 148 -2.45 -0.51 -30.39
N GLY A 149 -1.35 -1.24 -30.11
CA GLY A 149 -1.02 -1.58 -28.71
C GLY A 149 0.16 -2.52 -28.54
N TRP A 150 0.07 -3.35 -27.51
CA TRP A 150 1.14 -4.21 -27.02
C TRP A 150 0.61 -5.59 -26.67
N LEU A 151 1.42 -6.62 -26.83
CA LEU A 151 1.18 -7.95 -26.29
C LEU A 151 2.13 -8.20 -25.13
N LEU A 152 1.54 -8.43 -23.94
CA LEU A 152 2.26 -8.72 -22.72
C LEU A 152 2.40 -10.23 -22.54
N SER A 153 3.63 -10.69 -22.27
CA SER A 153 3.90 -12.11 -21.99
C SER A 153 4.89 -12.27 -20.84
N GLY A 154 4.63 -13.22 -19.96
CA GLY A 154 5.51 -13.55 -18.85
C GLY A 154 4.78 -14.05 -17.61
N ASN A 155 5.51 -14.09 -16.49
CA ASN A 155 4.98 -14.53 -15.20
C ASN A 155 5.32 -13.50 -14.12
N LYS A 156 4.28 -12.99 -13.45
CA LYS A 156 4.40 -12.15 -12.26
C LYS A 156 4.03 -12.94 -11.01
N THR A 157 4.64 -12.61 -9.89
CA THR A 157 4.41 -13.31 -8.62
C THR A 157 4.27 -12.34 -7.45
N TRP A 158 3.72 -12.82 -6.34
CA TRP A 158 3.48 -12.05 -5.12
C TRP A 158 2.53 -10.86 -5.31
N SER A 159 1.64 -10.94 -6.30
CA SER A 159 0.62 -9.92 -6.54
C SER A 159 -0.45 -10.00 -5.45
N SER A 160 -0.42 -9.06 -4.49
CA SER A 160 -1.33 -9.04 -3.35
C SER A 160 -2.77 -8.96 -3.80
N ARG A 161 -3.60 -9.89 -3.32
CA ARG A 161 -5.05 -9.99 -3.57
C ARG A 161 -5.47 -10.00 -5.04
N ALA A 162 -4.54 -10.27 -5.96
CA ALA A 162 -4.86 -10.29 -7.38
C ALA A 162 -5.89 -11.36 -7.76
N ALA A 163 -6.11 -12.39 -6.91
CA ALA A 163 -7.20 -13.36 -7.07
C ALA A 163 -8.60 -12.74 -7.00
N PHE A 164 -8.73 -11.52 -6.46
CA PHE A 164 -10.00 -10.83 -6.24
C PHE A 164 -10.04 -9.43 -6.86
N ALA A 165 -8.90 -8.94 -7.39
CA ALA A 165 -8.80 -7.63 -8.01
C ALA A 165 -9.31 -7.65 -9.45
N ASP A 166 -9.65 -6.47 -9.98
CA ASP A 166 -10.21 -6.29 -11.33
C ASP A 166 -9.13 -5.95 -12.36
N ILE A 167 -8.17 -5.11 -11.99
CA ILE A 167 -7.15 -4.53 -12.89
C ILE A 167 -5.77 -4.64 -12.24
N ALA A 168 -4.74 -4.80 -13.06
CA ALA A 168 -3.36 -4.75 -12.59
C ALA A 168 -2.57 -3.61 -13.23
N PHE A 169 -1.57 -3.15 -12.49
CA PHE A 169 -0.51 -2.29 -13.03
C PHE A 169 0.83 -3.03 -12.97
N GLY A 170 1.57 -2.99 -14.08
CA GLY A 170 2.75 -3.82 -14.22
C GLY A 170 3.87 -3.20 -15.03
N LEU A 171 5.08 -3.70 -14.79
CA LEU A 171 6.31 -3.29 -15.45
C LEU A 171 6.80 -4.41 -16.37
N PHE A 172 7.06 -4.08 -17.65
CA PHE A 172 7.44 -5.05 -18.67
C PHE A 172 8.59 -4.53 -19.53
N ARG A 173 9.37 -5.46 -20.07
CA ARG A 173 10.46 -5.16 -20.98
C ARG A 173 9.93 -4.95 -22.40
N SER A 174 9.87 -3.69 -22.80
CA SER A 174 9.41 -3.26 -24.14
C SER A 174 10.53 -3.10 -25.15
N ASP A 175 11.79 -2.97 -24.69
CA ASP A 175 12.98 -2.96 -25.52
C ASP A 175 14.02 -3.92 -24.90
N PRO A 176 14.23 -5.11 -25.51
CA PRO A 176 15.18 -6.10 -25.01
C PRO A 176 16.65 -5.69 -25.21
N GLU A 177 16.95 -4.80 -26.16
CA GLU A 177 18.30 -4.34 -26.46
C GLU A 177 18.74 -3.19 -25.54
N ALA A 178 17.80 -2.50 -24.92
CA ALA A 178 18.11 -1.41 -24.00
C ALA A 178 18.67 -1.91 -22.65
N PRO A 179 19.62 -1.20 -22.05
CA PRO A 179 20.20 -1.60 -20.78
C PRO A 179 19.19 -1.51 -19.66
N ARG A 180 19.02 -2.64 -18.94
CA ARG A 180 18.26 -2.86 -17.70
C ARG A 180 17.07 -1.90 -17.46
N HIS A 181 17.33 -0.71 -16.91
CA HIS A 181 16.31 0.26 -16.50
C HIS A 181 15.65 1.01 -17.67
N LYS A 182 16.31 1.11 -18.81
CA LYS A 182 15.85 1.93 -19.95
C LYS A 182 14.87 1.23 -20.88
N GLY A 183 14.83 -0.08 -20.88
CA GLY A 183 13.97 -0.87 -21.75
C GLY A 183 12.63 -1.26 -21.13
N LEU A 184 12.15 -0.54 -20.14
CA LEU A 184 10.96 -0.89 -19.38
C LEU A 184 9.82 0.09 -19.64
N THR A 185 8.62 -0.44 -19.75
CA THR A 185 7.37 0.35 -19.91
C THR A 185 6.34 -0.11 -18.88
N TYR A 186 5.52 0.82 -18.41
CA TYR A 186 4.52 0.60 -17.39
C TYR A 186 3.13 0.48 -18.03
N PHE A 187 2.40 -0.59 -17.72
CA PHE A 187 1.12 -0.92 -18.32
C PHE A 187 0.03 -1.08 -17.27
N LEU A 188 -1.19 -0.72 -17.66
CA LEU A 188 -2.44 -0.97 -16.95
C LEU A 188 -3.22 -2.02 -17.75
N PHE A 189 -3.68 -3.10 -17.13
CA PHE A 189 -4.39 -4.17 -17.85
C PHE A 189 -5.41 -4.89 -16.98
N PRO A 190 -6.58 -5.27 -17.53
CA PRO A 190 -7.60 -6.05 -16.82
C PRO A 190 -7.10 -7.44 -16.48
N LEU A 191 -7.46 -7.95 -15.30
CA LEU A 191 -7.09 -9.30 -14.87
C LEU A 191 -7.99 -10.39 -15.49
N ASP A 192 -9.14 -10.02 -16.07
CA ASP A 192 -10.04 -10.88 -16.83
C ASP A 192 -9.79 -10.85 -18.35
N ALA A 193 -8.73 -10.13 -18.81
CA ALA A 193 -8.38 -10.07 -20.22
C ALA A 193 -8.00 -11.45 -20.78
N PRO A 194 -8.34 -11.75 -22.04
CA PRO A 194 -7.85 -12.96 -22.70
C PRO A 194 -6.34 -13.12 -22.61
N GLY A 195 -5.87 -14.31 -22.23
CA GLY A 195 -4.44 -14.60 -22.01
C GLY A 195 -3.95 -14.35 -20.58
N VAL A 196 -4.76 -13.79 -19.69
CA VAL A 196 -4.43 -13.69 -18.26
C VAL A 196 -4.91 -14.93 -17.51
N THR A 197 -4.02 -15.55 -16.74
CA THR A 197 -4.37 -16.60 -15.78
C THR A 197 -3.89 -16.18 -14.40
N VAL A 198 -4.81 -16.06 -13.46
CA VAL A 198 -4.52 -15.73 -12.06
C VAL A 198 -4.49 -17.01 -11.25
N ARG A 199 -3.36 -17.32 -10.61
CA ARG A 199 -3.19 -18.49 -9.76
C ARG A 199 -2.93 -18.05 -8.31
N PRO A 200 -3.88 -18.29 -7.38
CA PRO A 200 -3.70 -17.91 -5.98
C PRO A 200 -2.49 -18.59 -5.33
N ILE A 201 -1.77 -17.85 -4.50
CA ILE A 201 -0.72 -18.33 -3.60
C ILE A 201 -1.26 -18.22 -2.17
N GLN A 202 -1.37 -19.36 -1.51
CA GLN A 202 -1.85 -19.43 -0.13
C GLN A 202 -0.74 -19.11 0.85
N ARG A 203 -1.08 -18.41 1.92
CA ARG A 203 -0.23 -18.27 3.10
C ARG A 203 -0.30 -19.59 3.92
N ILE A 204 0.49 -19.64 5.00
CA ILE A 204 0.49 -20.78 5.92
C ILE A 204 -0.88 -21.03 6.58
N ASP A 205 -1.71 -20.01 6.71
CA ASP A 205 -3.09 -20.08 7.21
C ASP A 205 -4.12 -20.53 6.14
N GLY A 206 -3.64 -20.91 4.95
CA GLY A 206 -4.48 -21.36 3.83
C GLY A 206 -5.22 -20.26 3.06
N LYS A 207 -5.07 -18.99 3.43
CA LYS A 207 -5.73 -17.87 2.75
C LYS A 207 -4.96 -17.42 1.51
N PRO A 208 -5.63 -17.17 0.35
CA PRO A 208 -5.00 -16.79 -0.91
C PRO A 208 -4.64 -15.29 -0.95
N ALA A 209 -3.73 -14.86 -0.06
CA ALA A 209 -3.33 -13.47 0.08
C ALA A 209 -2.56 -12.90 -1.12
N PHE A 210 -1.93 -13.76 -1.91
CA PHE A 210 -1.14 -13.39 -3.09
C PHE A 210 -1.58 -14.20 -4.30
N ALA A 211 -1.07 -13.83 -5.48
CA ALA A 211 -1.23 -14.62 -6.68
C ALA A 211 -0.01 -14.55 -7.58
N GLU A 212 0.14 -15.56 -8.44
CA GLU A 212 0.90 -15.51 -9.67
C GLU A 212 -0.02 -15.09 -10.80
N LEU A 213 0.51 -14.30 -11.74
CA LEU A 213 -0.16 -13.87 -12.95
C LEU A 213 0.63 -14.41 -14.15
N PHE A 214 0.04 -15.34 -14.86
CA PHE A 214 0.57 -15.84 -16.12
C PHE A 214 -0.06 -15.04 -17.26
N LEU A 215 0.77 -14.48 -18.13
CA LEU A 215 0.37 -13.62 -19.23
C LEU A 215 0.85 -14.28 -20.53
N ASP A 216 -0.10 -14.62 -21.40
CA ASP A 216 0.14 -15.21 -22.71
C ASP A 216 -0.44 -14.31 -23.81
N GLU A 217 0.43 -13.45 -24.37
CA GLU A 217 0.08 -12.48 -25.41
C GLU A 217 -1.14 -11.60 -25.08
N VAL A 218 -1.22 -11.12 -23.84
CA VAL A 218 -2.31 -10.25 -23.38
C VAL A 218 -2.26 -8.91 -24.10
N PHE A 219 -3.30 -8.60 -24.87
CA PHE A 219 -3.37 -7.32 -25.60
C PHE A 219 -3.67 -6.15 -24.66
N VAL A 220 -2.85 -5.10 -24.74
CA VAL A 220 -3.02 -3.84 -24.02
C VAL A 220 -2.93 -2.69 -25.02
N PRO A 221 -3.97 -1.84 -25.13
CA PRO A 221 -3.96 -0.71 -26.05
C PRO A 221 -2.95 0.36 -25.62
N ASP A 222 -2.50 1.18 -26.57
CA ASP A 222 -1.57 2.29 -26.30
C ASP A 222 -2.08 3.26 -25.22
N ALA A 223 -3.39 3.43 -25.13
CA ALA A 223 -4.03 4.31 -24.16
C ALA A 223 -3.81 3.85 -22.70
N ASP A 224 -3.42 2.59 -22.48
CA ASP A 224 -3.19 2.01 -21.16
C ASP A 224 -1.68 1.85 -20.84
N VAL A 225 -0.81 2.52 -21.59
CA VAL A 225 0.58 2.77 -21.21
C VAL A 225 0.60 3.97 -20.26
N LEU A 226 1.13 3.78 -19.07
CA LEU A 226 1.27 4.86 -18.09
C LEU A 226 2.65 5.53 -18.22
N GLY A 227 2.65 6.83 -18.46
CA GLY A 227 3.85 7.58 -18.83
C GLY A 227 4.24 7.32 -20.28
N GLY A 228 5.54 7.39 -20.59
CA GLY A 228 6.07 7.14 -21.94
C GLY A 228 6.56 5.71 -22.14
N VAL A 229 6.61 5.26 -23.40
CA VAL A 229 7.30 4.01 -23.76
C VAL A 229 8.79 4.15 -23.44
N GLY A 230 9.34 3.18 -22.68
CA GLY A 230 10.71 3.23 -22.18
C GLY A 230 10.89 4.00 -20.85
N ASP A 231 9.87 4.73 -20.40
CA ASP A 231 9.88 5.49 -19.14
C ASP A 231 9.46 4.67 -17.90
N GLY A 232 9.13 3.41 -18.08
CA GLY A 232 8.56 2.56 -17.04
C GLY A 232 9.34 2.51 -15.74
N TRP A 233 10.68 2.60 -15.80
CA TRP A 233 11.48 2.67 -14.58
C TRP A 233 11.23 3.94 -13.78
N ARG A 234 11.14 5.09 -14.43
CA ARG A 234 10.86 6.38 -13.77
C ARG A 234 9.49 6.36 -13.10
N VAL A 235 8.48 5.85 -13.83
CA VAL A 235 7.11 5.68 -13.32
C VAL A 235 7.07 4.71 -12.15
N ALA A 236 7.76 3.56 -12.24
CA ALA A 236 7.83 2.60 -11.15
C ALA A 236 8.53 3.16 -9.91
N MET A 237 9.57 3.99 -10.07
CA MET A 237 10.24 4.63 -8.93
C MET A 237 9.35 5.68 -8.23
N SER A 238 8.48 6.37 -8.95
CA SER A 238 7.44 7.22 -8.36
C SER A 238 6.46 6.37 -7.52
N THR A 239 5.93 5.28 -8.08
CA THR A 239 5.08 4.34 -7.35
C THR A 239 5.78 3.79 -6.08
N ALA A 240 7.04 3.37 -6.20
CA ALA A 240 7.82 2.84 -5.07
C ALA A 240 8.10 3.91 -3.98
N SER A 241 8.20 5.18 -4.36
CA SER A 241 8.32 6.28 -3.41
C SER A 241 7.03 6.48 -2.63
N ASN A 242 5.88 6.38 -3.29
CA ASN A 242 4.56 6.43 -2.65
C ASN A 242 4.34 5.24 -1.71
N GLU A 243 4.80 4.04 -2.09
CA GLU A 243 4.74 2.83 -1.26
C GLU A 243 5.50 2.97 0.08
N ARG A 244 6.60 3.71 0.08
CA ARG A 244 7.40 4.01 1.28
C ARG A 244 6.94 5.27 1.99
N GLY A 245 6.07 6.04 1.34
CA GLY A 245 5.55 7.31 1.81
C GLY A 245 4.52 7.19 2.94
N LEU A 246 3.94 8.32 3.29
CA LEU A 246 3.01 8.47 4.40
C LEU A 246 1.71 7.68 4.23
N THR A 247 1.26 7.49 2.97
CA THR A 247 -0.11 7.08 2.68
C THR A 247 -0.39 5.60 2.89
N LEU A 248 0.57 4.71 2.67
CA LEU A 248 0.34 3.27 2.79
C LEU A 248 0.45 2.74 4.23
N ARG A 249 1.22 3.41 5.09
CA ARG A 249 1.47 2.97 6.47
C ARG A 249 1.25 4.10 7.46
N SER A 250 -0.01 4.40 7.66
CA SER A 250 -0.49 5.39 8.61
C SER A 250 -0.06 5.07 10.05
N PRO A 251 0.35 6.07 10.85
CA PRO A 251 0.64 5.87 12.27
C PRO A 251 -0.57 5.37 13.06
N GLY A 252 -1.79 5.69 12.63
CA GLY A 252 -3.02 5.24 13.25
C GLY A 252 -3.10 3.72 13.41
N ARG A 253 -2.62 2.97 12.42
CA ARG A 253 -2.55 1.51 12.49
C ARG A 253 -1.70 1.02 13.66
N PHE A 254 -0.50 1.56 13.80
CA PHE A 254 0.44 1.12 14.86
C PHE A 254 -0.02 1.57 16.24
N LEU A 255 -0.62 2.76 16.35
CA LEU A 255 -1.25 3.24 17.58
C LEU A 255 -2.41 2.33 18.02
N ALA A 256 -3.26 1.91 17.10
CA ALA A 256 -4.36 1.00 17.38
C ALA A 256 -3.85 -0.38 17.83
N THR A 257 -2.80 -0.90 17.17
CA THR A 257 -2.16 -2.18 17.55
C THR A 257 -1.50 -2.07 18.93
N ALA A 258 -0.75 -1.00 19.20
CA ALA A 258 -0.12 -0.77 20.51
C ALA A 258 -1.17 -0.64 21.64
N ARG A 259 -2.31 0.01 21.37
CA ARG A 259 -3.43 0.07 22.33
C ARG A 259 -4.00 -1.31 22.63
N LYS A 260 -4.29 -2.11 21.60
CA LYS A 260 -4.76 -3.50 21.78
C LYS A 260 -3.75 -4.34 22.56
N LEU A 261 -2.45 -4.14 22.33
CA LEU A 261 -1.39 -4.83 23.06
C LEU A 261 -1.37 -4.42 24.54
N THR A 262 -1.56 -3.13 24.85
CA THR A 262 -1.68 -2.62 26.22
C THR A 262 -2.91 -3.19 26.93
N GLU A 263 -4.05 -3.28 26.24
CA GLU A 263 -5.27 -3.92 26.75
C GLU A 263 -5.06 -5.41 27.03
N LEU A 264 -4.37 -6.13 26.11
CA LEU A 264 -4.04 -7.55 26.26
C LEU A 264 -3.16 -7.81 27.49
N SER A 265 -2.15 -6.97 27.74
CA SER A 265 -1.25 -7.13 28.89
C SER A 265 -1.87 -6.66 30.22
N GLY A 266 -3.04 -6.01 30.18
CA GLY A 266 -3.69 -5.42 31.36
C GLY A 266 -3.05 -4.11 31.83
N GLY A 267 -2.13 -3.52 31.07
CA GLY A 267 -1.47 -2.25 31.42
C GLY A 267 -0.09 -2.09 30.79
N LEU A 268 0.74 -1.27 31.40
CA LEU A 268 2.11 -0.94 30.95
C LEU A 268 3.18 -1.50 31.91
N ASP A 269 2.95 -2.68 32.49
CA ASP A 269 3.90 -3.32 33.42
C ASP A 269 4.95 -4.19 32.70
N ASP A 270 4.76 -4.53 31.42
CA ASP A 270 5.74 -5.23 30.56
C ASP A 270 6.54 -4.21 29.74
N ASP A 271 7.86 -4.22 29.87
CA ASP A 271 8.74 -3.28 29.17
C ASP A 271 8.55 -3.32 27.63
N ARG A 272 8.24 -4.49 27.05
CA ARG A 272 7.98 -4.64 25.60
C ARG A 272 6.71 -3.92 25.17
N VAL A 273 5.69 -3.91 26.04
CA VAL A 273 4.43 -3.17 25.81
C VAL A 273 4.67 -1.67 25.91
N VAL A 274 5.50 -1.23 26.86
CA VAL A 274 5.94 0.17 26.99
C VAL A 274 6.71 0.59 25.75
N ASP A 275 7.68 -0.21 25.31
CA ASP A 275 8.49 0.08 24.11
C ASP A 275 7.62 0.16 22.85
N ALA A 276 6.65 -0.74 22.69
CA ALA A 276 5.69 -0.72 21.60
C ALA A 276 4.85 0.59 21.59
N TRP A 277 4.34 0.98 22.75
CA TRP A 277 3.58 2.21 22.89
C TRP A 277 4.41 3.46 22.58
N VAL A 278 5.61 3.57 23.16
CA VAL A 278 6.53 4.69 22.93
C VAL A 278 6.94 4.76 21.47
N SER A 279 7.24 3.62 20.86
CA SER A 279 7.63 3.53 19.45
C SER A 279 6.49 3.93 18.50
N ALA A 280 5.26 3.51 18.78
CA ALA A 280 4.09 3.94 18.00
C ALA A 280 3.85 5.46 18.10
N GLN A 281 4.02 6.06 19.30
CA GLN A 281 3.96 7.51 19.48
C GLN A 281 5.10 8.24 18.77
N ALA A 282 6.32 7.72 18.83
CA ALA A 282 7.46 8.29 18.12
C ALA A 282 7.23 8.28 16.59
N TYR A 283 6.71 7.18 16.05
CA TYR A 283 6.34 7.08 14.62
C TYR A 283 5.24 8.10 14.24
N ARG A 284 4.25 8.28 15.11
CA ARG A 284 3.23 9.32 14.94
C ARG A 284 3.83 10.70 14.85
N LEU A 285 4.69 11.08 15.79
CA LEU A 285 5.34 12.39 15.82
C LEU A 285 6.22 12.62 14.59
N ALA A 286 7.00 11.61 14.18
CA ALA A 286 7.80 11.65 12.94
C ALA A 286 6.93 11.83 11.69
N THR A 287 5.72 11.23 11.67
CA THR A 287 4.74 11.43 10.60
C THR A 287 4.26 12.87 10.55
N PHE A 288 3.90 13.48 11.68
CA PHE A 288 3.48 14.90 11.74
C PHE A 288 4.61 15.84 11.30
N GLU A 289 5.85 15.56 11.70
CA GLU A 289 7.02 16.33 11.23
C GLU A 289 7.15 16.24 9.70
N THR A 290 7.00 15.03 9.14
CA THR A 290 7.08 14.81 7.69
C THR A 290 5.94 15.53 6.96
N VAL A 291 4.71 15.46 7.48
CA VAL A 291 3.54 16.18 6.93
C VAL A 291 3.79 17.69 6.93
N THR A 292 4.29 18.24 8.03
CA THR A 292 4.63 19.67 8.13
C THR A 292 5.64 20.05 7.04
N LYS A 293 6.72 19.29 6.89
CA LYS A 293 7.75 19.54 5.86
C LYS A 293 7.17 19.50 4.44
N VAL A 294 6.29 18.52 4.16
CA VAL A 294 5.65 18.38 2.84
C VAL A 294 4.70 19.56 2.56
N LEU A 295 3.93 19.99 3.55
CA LEU A 295 3.05 21.17 3.42
C LEU A 295 3.85 22.46 3.20
N ASP A 296 5.08 22.54 3.74
CA ASP A 296 6.03 23.63 3.50
C ASP A 296 6.78 23.50 2.15
N GLY A 297 6.42 22.52 1.32
CA GLY A 297 6.96 22.33 -0.04
C GLY A 297 8.20 21.42 -0.13
N ALA A 298 8.57 20.73 0.95
CA ALA A 298 9.64 19.73 0.88
C ALA A 298 9.17 18.44 0.21
N GLY A 299 10.04 17.83 -0.60
CA GLY A 299 9.78 16.48 -1.13
C GLY A 299 10.08 15.39 -0.10
N LEU A 300 9.42 14.24 -0.25
CA LEU A 300 9.79 13.01 0.49
C LEU A 300 11.12 12.48 -0.06
N GLY A 301 12.14 12.45 0.79
CA GLY A 301 13.49 12.02 0.45
C GLY A 301 13.77 10.54 0.72
N ALA A 302 15.06 10.21 0.72
CA ALA A 302 15.54 8.85 1.04
C ALA A 302 15.25 8.44 2.50
N GLU A 303 14.92 9.39 3.37
CA GLU A 303 14.51 9.20 4.76
C GLU A 303 13.25 8.31 4.88
N ALA A 304 12.40 8.27 3.86
CA ALA A 304 11.27 7.34 3.77
C ALA A 304 11.70 5.86 3.94
N SER A 305 12.95 5.53 3.58
CA SER A 305 13.53 4.20 3.81
C SER A 305 13.70 3.88 5.31
N LEU A 306 14.02 4.88 6.13
CA LEU A 306 14.12 4.71 7.59
C LEU A 306 12.75 4.42 8.20
N ASN A 307 11.71 5.11 7.74
CA ASN A 307 10.34 4.86 8.17
C ASN A 307 9.92 3.43 7.87
N LYS A 308 10.26 2.92 6.66
CA LYS A 308 9.93 1.55 6.26
C LYS A 308 10.57 0.50 7.16
N ILE A 309 11.84 0.66 7.50
CA ILE A 309 12.54 -0.23 8.43
C ILE A 309 11.83 -0.17 9.78
N PHE A 310 11.63 1.03 10.31
CA PHE A 310 11.07 1.24 11.64
C PHE A 310 9.67 0.61 11.80
N TRP A 311 8.72 0.97 10.90
CA TRP A 311 7.36 0.48 11.08
C TRP A 311 7.25 -1.04 10.86
N SER A 312 8.06 -1.64 9.96
CA SER A 312 8.00 -3.08 9.72
C SER A 312 8.56 -3.90 10.90
N GLU A 313 9.61 -3.39 11.55
CA GLU A 313 10.17 -4.01 12.75
C GLU A 313 9.25 -3.81 13.97
N LEU A 314 8.65 -2.64 14.12
CA LEU A 314 7.66 -2.36 15.15
C LEU A 314 6.42 -3.27 15.02
N ASP A 315 5.87 -3.42 13.79
CA ASP A 315 4.72 -4.28 13.54
C ASP A 315 5.00 -5.73 13.97
N THR A 316 6.15 -6.27 13.56
CA THR A 316 6.57 -7.63 13.94
C THR A 316 6.75 -7.75 15.46
N SER A 317 7.46 -6.83 16.10
CA SER A 317 7.72 -6.85 17.55
C SER A 317 6.44 -6.80 18.38
N MET A 318 5.46 -5.97 17.98
CA MET A 318 4.17 -5.89 18.67
C MET A 318 3.40 -7.22 18.60
N HIS A 319 3.40 -7.87 17.43
CA HIS A 319 2.70 -9.13 17.26
C HIS A 319 3.44 -10.31 17.93
N GLU A 320 4.77 -10.32 17.95
CA GLU A 320 5.57 -11.29 18.72
C GLU A 320 5.30 -11.14 20.22
N THR A 321 5.24 -9.91 20.74
CA THR A 321 4.91 -9.67 22.14
C THR A 321 3.49 -10.17 22.47
N ALA A 322 2.50 -9.91 21.61
CA ALA A 322 1.15 -10.42 21.79
C ALA A 322 1.13 -11.96 21.78
N TRP A 323 1.89 -12.58 20.88
CA TRP A 323 2.02 -14.02 20.81
C TRP A 323 2.56 -14.62 22.11
N ASP A 324 3.63 -14.04 22.65
CA ASP A 324 4.22 -14.47 23.91
C ASP A 324 3.28 -14.30 25.10
N LEU A 325 2.54 -13.20 25.15
CA LEU A 325 1.57 -12.94 26.24
C LEU A 325 0.38 -13.91 26.21
N LEU A 326 -0.07 -14.31 25.02
CA LEU A 326 -1.18 -15.24 24.84
C LEU A 326 -0.76 -16.71 25.04
N GLY A 327 0.51 -17.02 24.79
CA GLY A 327 1.00 -18.40 24.85
C GLY A 327 0.21 -19.32 23.91
N PRO A 328 -0.29 -20.49 24.36
CA PRO A 328 -1.04 -21.42 23.51
C PRO A 328 -2.31 -20.87 22.88
N GLU A 329 -2.92 -19.84 23.46
CA GLU A 329 -4.14 -19.21 22.93
C GLU A 329 -3.86 -18.33 21.70
N ALA A 330 -2.60 -17.99 21.43
CA ALA A 330 -2.21 -17.15 20.30
C ALA A 330 -2.70 -17.70 18.96
N GLU A 331 -2.59 -19.03 18.76
CA GLU A 331 -2.94 -19.69 17.48
C GLU A 331 -4.41 -19.54 17.08
N THR A 332 -5.30 -19.33 18.02
CA THR A 332 -6.74 -19.17 17.78
C THR A 332 -7.24 -17.74 18.00
N SER A 333 -6.33 -16.84 18.38
CA SER A 333 -6.66 -15.43 18.65
C SER A 333 -6.77 -14.60 17.37
N SER A 334 -7.37 -13.42 17.49
CA SER A 334 -7.38 -12.42 16.41
C SER A 334 -5.99 -11.87 16.06
N TRP A 335 -4.96 -12.15 16.86
CA TRP A 335 -3.60 -11.70 16.64
C TRP A 335 -2.85 -12.56 15.60
N VAL A 336 -3.27 -13.82 15.35
CA VAL A 336 -2.55 -14.73 14.44
C VAL A 336 -2.47 -14.17 13.02
N GLU A 337 -3.55 -13.59 12.49
CA GLU A 337 -3.55 -13.04 11.13
C GLU A 337 -2.62 -11.83 11.02
N GLY A 338 -2.64 -10.95 12.01
CA GLY A 338 -1.73 -9.82 12.11
C GLY A 338 -0.27 -10.25 12.22
N TYR A 339 0.02 -11.26 13.02
CA TYR A 339 1.36 -11.84 13.16
C TYR A 339 1.88 -12.36 11.81
N LEU A 340 1.12 -13.23 11.13
CA LEU A 340 1.52 -13.79 9.84
C LEU A 340 1.72 -12.69 8.77
N PHE A 341 0.92 -11.63 8.80
CA PHE A 341 1.09 -10.51 7.89
C PHE A 341 2.33 -9.68 8.23
N SER A 342 2.62 -9.43 9.52
CA SER A 342 3.76 -8.62 9.97
C SER A 342 5.10 -9.19 9.53
N LEU A 343 5.23 -10.54 9.47
CA LEU A 343 6.44 -11.22 9.03
C LEU A 343 6.84 -10.88 7.58
N ALA A 344 5.88 -10.52 6.74
CA ALA A 344 6.16 -10.06 5.38
C ALA A 344 6.62 -8.58 5.33
N GLY A 345 6.38 -7.81 6.39
CA GLY A 345 6.74 -6.39 6.49
C GLY A 345 8.20 -6.09 6.15
N PRO A 346 9.19 -6.78 6.73
CA PRO A 346 10.59 -6.61 6.37
C PRO A 346 10.95 -6.98 4.93
N ILE A 347 10.07 -7.67 4.20
CA ILE A 347 10.35 -8.23 2.86
C ILE A 347 9.76 -7.37 1.75
N TYR A 348 8.44 -7.07 1.78
CA TYR A 348 7.79 -6.30 0.72
C TYR A 348 8.17 -4.81 0.73
N ALA A 349 7.78 -4.05 -0.28
CA ALA A 349 8.11 -2.63 -0.45
C ALA A 349 9.63 -2.35 -0.49
N GLY A 350 10.41 -3.31 -1.00
CA GLY A 350 11.87 -3.35 -0.87
C GLY A 350 12.30 -3.82 0.51
N THR A 351 13.11 -4.89 0.56
CA THR A 351 13.52 -5.51 1.83
C THR A 351 14.20 -4.51 2.76
N ASN A 352 14.19 -4.77 4.07
CA ASN A 352 14.87 -3.92 5.05
C ASN A 352 16.36 -3.78 4.73
N GLU A 353 17.01 -4.81 4.13
CA GLU A 353 18.39 -4.74 3.66
C GLU A 353 18.55 -3.72 2.52
N ILE A 354 17.62 -3.72 1.54
CA ILE A 354 17.61 -2.72 0.47
C ILE A 354 17.37 -1.31 1.05
N GLN A 355 16.46 -1.17 2.01
CA GLN A 355 16.21 0.13 2.66
C GLN A 355 17.43 0.61 3.45
N ARG A 356 18.14 -0.28 4.16
CA ARG A 356 19.41 0.06 4.84
C ARG A 356 20.48 0.51 3.85
N ASN A 357 20.59 -0.14 2.69
CA ASN A 357 21.51 0.29 1.64
C ASN A 357 21.15 1.69 1.11
N ILE A 358 19.87 1.96 0.88
CA ILE A 358 19.42 3.30 0.44
C ILE A 358 19.73 4.35 1.50
N ALA A 359 19.46 4.07 2.77
CA ALA A 359 19.78 4.96 3.87
C ALA A 359 21.30 5.21 3.98
N ALA A 360 22.11 4.15 3.90
CA ALA A 360 23.57 4.25 3.94
C ALA A 360 24.10 5.10 2.79
N GLU A 361 23.66 4.85 1.56
CA GLU A 361 24.20 5.53 0.38
C GLU A 361 23.67 6.95 0.21
N ARG A 362 22.35 7.18 0.45
CA ARG A 362 21.70 8.45 0.09
C ARG A 362 21.46 9.38 1.27
N VAL A 363 21.31 8.85 2.50
CA VAL A 363 21.14 9.66 3.71
C VAL A 363 22.50 9.92 4.38
N LEU A 364 23.30 8.85 4.56
CA LEU A 364 24.60 8.95 5.23
C LEU A 364 25.76 9.24 4.28
N GLY A 365 25.58 9.20 2.96
CA GLY A 365 26.62 9.45 1.96
C GLY A 365 27.74 8.39 1.95
N LEU A 366 27.48 7.17 2.45
CA LEU A 366 28.45 6.11 2.45
C LEU A 366 28.69 5.55 1.02
N PRO A 367 29.87 5.02 0.72
CA PRO A 367 30.16 4.46 -0.58
C PRO A 367 29.28 3.22 -0.86
N ARG A 368 28.92 3.04 -2.12
CA ARG A 368 28.23 1.82 -2.57
C ARG A 368 29.09 0.58 -2.31
N GLY A 369 28.46 -0.45 -1.76
CA GLY A 369 29.10 -1.74 -1.66
C GLY A 369 29.48 -2.27 -3.06
N SER A 370 30.62 -2.96 -3.14
CA SER A 370 30.98 -3.72 -4.36
C SER A 370 29.93 -4.81 -4.60
N ARG A 371 29.30 -4.79 -5.77
CA ARG A 371 28.45 -5.89 -6.24
C ARG A 371 29.26 -7.10 -6.66
#